data_7fdab3aab1c97dce4b7ca27f836ee9e8
#
_entry.id   7fdab3aab1c97dce4b7ca27f836ee9e8
#
_cell.length_a   1.000
_cell.length_b   1.000
_cell.length_c   1.000
_cell.angle_alpha   90.00
_cell.angle_beta   90.00
_cell.angle_gamma   90.00
#
_symmetry.space_group_name_H-M   'P 1'
#
loop_
_entity.id
_entity.type
_entity.pdbx_description
1 polymer ?
#
loop_
_entity_poly.entity_id
_entity_poly.type
_entity_poly.pdbx_seq_one_letter_code
_entity_poly.pdbx_strand_id
1 'polypeptide(L)'
;MWKLGMGIYLLLGTICDLVKREIFSAYLIGGTAFAVLYQIFNCGNNWYVSICGALIGVGFLLLSKFTDEQIGYGDSWMILNLGIYLGIWKLIVLLGIVFGVSFIFSCTGLVCGKLKRRTRIPFYPFLMIGYIGVMIW
;
A
#
# COMPACT_ATOMS: atom_id res chain seq x y z
N MET A 1 -14.39 4.64 13.23
CA MET A 1 -13.59 5.87 13.14
C MET A 1 -12.18 5.63 12.59
N TRP A 2 -11.42 4.72 13.13
CA TRP A 2 -10.05 4.43 12.67
C TRP A 2 -9.94 3.97 11.21
N LYS A 3 -10.93 3.20 10.72
CA LYS A 3 -11.00 2.76 9.32
C LYS A 3 -11.11 3.93 8.35
N LEU A 4 -11.89 4.95 8.71
CA LEU A 4 -12.01 6.18 7.93
C LEU A 4 -10.71 6.98 7.94
N GLY A 5 -10.00 7.03 9.09
CA GLY A 5 -8.72 7.71 9.20
C GLY A 5 -7.67 7.13 8.25
N MET A 6 -7.56 5.80 8.19
CA MET A 6 -6.64 5.14 7.25
C MET A 6 -7.05 5.34 5.79
N GLY A 7 -8.36 5.33 5.50
CA GLY A 7 -8.89 5.65 4.17
C GLY A 7 -8.55 7.08 3.74
N ILE A 8 -8.71 8.06 4.61
CA ILE A 8 -8.34 9.47 4.35
C ILE A 8 -6.83 9.60 4.14
N TYR A 9 -6.02 8.89 4.94
CA TYR A 9 -4.57 8.85 4.76
C TYR A 9 -4.19 8.32 3.37
N LEU A 10 -4.78 7.21 2.92
CA LEU A 10 -4.56 6.67 1.58
C LEU A 10 -5.04 7.61 0.46
N LEU A 11 -6.17 8.29 0.67
CA LEU A 11 -6.69 9.31 -0.27
C LEU A 11 -5.69 10.44 -0.45
N LEU A 12 -5.19 11.01 0.65
CA LEU A 12 -4.19 12.07 0.60
C LEU A 12 -2.91 11.61 -0.09
N GLY A 13 -2.45 10.39 0.19
CA GLY A 13 -1.30 9.78 -0.49
C GLY A 13 -1.52 9.63 -1.99
N THR A 14 -2.71 9.18 -2.39
CA THR A 14 -3.08 9.07 -3.81
C THR A 14 -3.05 10.41 -4.52
N ILE A 15 -3.61 11.45 -3.90
CA ILE A 15 -3.60 12.80 -4.45
C ILE A 15 -2.18 13.34 -4.55
N CYS A 16 -1.36 13.16 -3.52
CA CYS A 16 0.05 13.59 -3.54
C CYS A 16 0.85 12.87 -4.63
N ASP A 17 0.64 11.55 -4.80
CA ASP A 17 1.32 10.75 -5.81
C ASP A 17 0.93 11.19 -7.23
N LEU A 18 -0.35 11.43 -7.47
CA LEU A 18 -0.85 11.89 -8.77
C LEU A 18 -0.39 13.31 -9.13
N VAL A 19 -0.28 14.20 -8.14
CA VAL A 19 0.05 15.63 -8.37
C VAL A 19 1.55 15.85 -8.45
N LYS A 20 2.32 15.29 -7.50
CA LYS A 20 3.75 15.60 -7.37
C LYS A 20 4.67 14.47 -7.82
N ARG A 21 4.16 13.24 -7.97
CA ARG A 21 4.95 12.03 -8.26
C ARG A 21 6.10 11.79 -7.26
N GLU A 22 6.11 12.50 -6.16
CA GLU A 22 7.07 12.39 -5.06
C GLU A 22 6.31 12.30 -3.74
N ILE A 23 6.68 11.33 -2.91
CA ILE A 23 6.08 11.15 -1.61
C ILE A 23 7.08 11.63 -0.57
N PHE A 24 6.66 12.57 0.25
CA PHE A 24 7.49 13.06 1.35
C PHE A 24 7.73 11.94 2.38
N SER A 25 8.99 11.74 2.76
CA SER A 25 9.38 10.79 3.81
C SER A 25 8.62 11.03 5.12
N ALA A 26 8.34 12.30 5.44
CA ALA A 26 7.55 12.66 6.62
C ALA A 26 6.12 12.11 6.58
N TYR A 27 5.50 12.03 5.39
CA TYR A 27 4.18 11.44 5.20
C TYR A 27 4.20 9.94 5.51
N LEU A 28 5.23 9.22 5.05
CA LEU A 28 5.40 7.79 5.28
C LEU A 28 5.62 7.49 6.77
N ILE A 29 6.45 8.29 7.45
CA ILE A 29 6.69 8.18 8.89
C ILE A 29 5.41 8.46 9.68
N GLY A 30 4.64 9.47 9.28
CA GLY A 30 3.34 9.78 9.89
C GLY A 30 2.36 8.61 9.79
N GLY A 31 2.34 7.91 8.65
CA GLY A 31 1.52 6.71 8.43
C GLY A 31 1.93 5.55 9.32
N THR A 32 3.24 5.31 9.49
CA THR A 32 3.73 4.26 10.41
C THR A 32 3.37 4.58 11.85
N ALA A 33 3.55 5.82 12.29
CA ALA A 33 3.14 6.26 13.62
C ALA A 33 1.64 6.05 13.86
N PHE A 34 0.81 6.41 12.88
CA PHE A 34 -0.63 6.20 12.96
C PHE A 34 -1.02 4.72 13.03
N ALA A 35 -0.39 3.86 12.20
CA ALA A 35 -0.64 2.43 12.20
C ALA A 35 -0.24 1.77 13.53
N VAL A 36 0.91 2.16 14.07
CA VAL A 36 1.41 1.67 15.36
C VAL A 36 0.52 2.13 16.51
N LEU A 37 0.12 3.40 16.54
CA LEU A 37 -0.81 3.92 17.55
C LEU A 37 -2.14 3.18 17.50
N TYR A 38 -2.69 2.98 16.31
CA TYR A 38 -3.91 2.19 16.13
C TYR A 38 -3.76 0.81 16.76
N GLN A 39 -2.63 0.15 16.51
CA GLN A 39 -2.37 -1.19 17.02
C GLN A 39 -2.26 -1.21 18.56
N ILE A 40 -1.64 -0.21 19.16
CA ILE A 40 -1.53 -0.09 20.63
C ILE A 40 -2.92 0.10 21.26
N PHE A 41 -3.77 0.94 20.67
CA PHE A 41 -5.09 1.25 21.23
C PHE A 41 -6.16 0.18 20.95
N ASN A 42 -6.05 -0.55 19.85
CA ASN A 42 -7.03 -1.56 19.42
C ASN A 42 -6.55 -3.00 19.60
N CYS A 43 -5.33 -3.21 20.07
CA CYS A 43 -4.77 -4.53 20.20
C CYS A 43 -5.34 -5.27 21.43
N GLY A 44 -6.55 -5.84 21.26
CA GLY A 44 -6.84 -7.06 21.99
C GLY A 44 -6.04 -8.18 21.36
N ASN A 45 -5.31 -8.93 22.03
CA ASN A 45 -4.71 -10.26 21.79
C ASN A 45 -4.12 -10.67 20.43
N ASN A 46 -4.22 -9.87 19.34
CA ASN A 46 -3.85 -10.30 17.99
C ASN A 46 -2.62 -9.56 17.40
N TRP A 47 -1.72 -9.12 18.24
CA TRP A 47 -0.49 -8.42 17.84
C TRP A 47 0.41 -9.25 16.92
N TYR A 48 0.38 -10.58 17.04
CA TYR A 48 1.12 -11.49 16.15
C TYR A 48 0.72 -11.33 14.68
N VAL A 49 -0.58 -11.16 14.42
CA VAL A 49 -1.12 -11.00 13.06
C VAL A 49 -0.60 -9.72 12.40
N SER A 50 -0.46 -8.66 13.19
CA SER A 50 0.09 -7.38 12.71
C SER A 50 1.59 -7.43 12.49
N ILE A 51 2.33 -8.13 13.35
CA ILE A 51 3.77 -8.36 13.15
C ILE A 51 4.00 -9.16 11.87
N CYS A 52 3.24 -10.22 11.64
CA CYS A 52 3.34 -10.99 10.40
C CYS A 52 3.00 -10.14 9.16
N GLY A 53 2.01 -9.25 9.25
CA GLY A 53 1.71 -8.27 8.20
C GLY A 53 2.86 -7.29 7.95
N ALA A 54 3.48 -6.79 9.03
CA ALA A 54 4.65 -5.92 8.95
C ALA A 54 5.86 -6.63 8.30
N LEU A 55 6.07 -7.90 8.59
CA LEU A 55 7.15 -8.70 7.97
C LEU A 55 7.01 -8.79 6.45
N ILE A 56 5.78 -8.93 5.94
CA ILE A 56 5.52 -8.88 4.50
C ILE A 56 5.93 -7.51 3.94
N GLY A 57 5.54 -6.42 4.59
CA GLY A 57 5.94 -5.07 4.19
C GLY A 57 7.45 -4.85 4.20
N VAL A 58 8.16 -5.35 5.21
CA VAL A 58 9.62 -5.35 5.27
C VAL A 58 10.21 -6.16 4.11
N GLY A 59 9.62 -7.31 3.77
CA GLY A 59 10.03 -8.11 2.61
C GLY A 59 9.94 -7.30 1.31
N PHE A 60 8.88 -6.53 1.10
CA PHE A 60 8.75 -5.64 -0.05
C PHE A 60 9.77 -4.49 -0.03
N LEU A 61 10.11 -3.94 1.13
CA LEU A 61 11.18 -2.94 1.27
C LEU A 61 12.54 -3.51 0.89
N LEU A 62 12.84 -4.73 1.32
CA LEU A 62 14.07 -5.43 0.93
C LEU A 62 14.11 -5.69 -0.57
N LEU A 63 13.00 -6.17 -1.16
CA LEU A 63 12.89 -6.35 -2.61
C LEU A 63 13.10 -5.03 -3.35
N SER A 64 12.52 -3.94 -2.89
CA SER A 64 12.73 -2.61 -3.47
C SER A 64 14.21 -2.22 -3.47
N LYS A 65 14.91 -2.49 -2.37
CA LYS A 65 16.34 -2.21 -2.25
C LYS A 65 17.20 -3.09 -3.16
N PHE A 66 16.85 -4.38 -3.31
CA PHE A 66 17.59 -5.32 -4.15
C PHE A 66 17.33 -5.11 -5.65
N THR A 67 16.19 -4.56 -6.02
CA THR A 67 15.81 -4.31 -7.42
C THR A 67 16.14 -2.89 -7.90
N ASP A 68 17.04 -2.17 -7.22
CA ASP A 68 17.43 -0.79 -7.56
C ASP A 68 16.22 0.14 -7.78
N GLU A 69 15.28 0.10 -6.83
CA GLU A 69 14.06 0.92 -6.83
C GLU A 69 13.10 0.70 -8.03
N GLN A 70 13.19 -0.42 -8.72
CA GLN A 70 12.18 -0.78 -9.74
C GLN A 70 10.78 -0.90 -9.13
N ILE A 71 10.71 -1.38 -7.87
CA ILE A 71 9.52 -1.28 -7.03
C ILE A 71 9.68 0.02 -6.23
N GLY A 72 8.73 0.95 -6.34
CA GLY A 72 8.78 2.23 -5.65
C GLY A 72 9.01 2.04 -4.13
N TYR A 73 10.02 2.73 -3.58
CA TYR A 73 10.32 2.67 -2.15
C TYR A 73 9.12 3.12 -1.30
N GLY A 74 8.43 4.17 -1.74
CA GLY A 74 7.21 4.67 -1.09
C GLY A 74 6.07 3.65 -1.07
N ASP A 75 5.90 2.90 -2.16
CA ASP A 75 4.87 1.87 -2.28
C ASP A 75 5.11 0.73 -1.30
N SER A 76 6.37 0.29 -1.19
CA SER A 76 6.78 -0.76 -0.25
C SER A 76 6.55 -0.33 1.20
N TRP A 77 6.82 0.95 1.52
CA TRP A 77 6.56 1.53 2.84
C TRP A 77 5.06 1.59 3.16
N MET A 78 4.23 1.90 2.16
CA MET A 78 2.77 1.88 2.34
C MET A 78 2.23 0.47 2.57
N ILE A 79 2.77 -0.54 1.89
CA ILE A 79 2.43 -1.94 2.14
C ILE A 79 2.78 -2.31 3.60
N LEU A 80 3.91 -1.84 4.12
CA LEU A 80 4.29 -2.03 5.51
C LEU A 80 3.27 -1.40 6.47
N ASN A 81 2.89 -0.14 6.24
CA ASN A 81 1.88 0.56 7.05
C ASN A 81 0.54 -0.18 7.05
N LEU A 82 0.09 -0.61 5.88
CA LEU A 82 -1.14 -1.39 5.75
C LEU A 82 -1.02 -2.76 6.41
N GLY A 83 0.16 -3.37 6.36
CA GLY A 83 0.44 -4.64 7.03
C GLY A 83 0.30 -4.55 8.55
N ILE A 84 0.83 -3.48 9.16
CA ILE A 84 0.68 -3.22 10.60
C ILE A 84 -0.79 -2.98 10.94
N TYR A 85 -1.50 -2.20 10.11
CA TYR A 85 -2.87 -1.78 10.37
C TYR A 85 -3.90 -2.91 10.17
N LEU A 86 -3.82 -3.65 9.06
CA LEU A 86 -4.79 -4.67 8.66
C LEU A 86 -4.45 -6.07 9.18
N GLY A 87 -3.18 -6.33 9.45
CA GLY A 87 -2.68 -7.67 9.73
C GLY A 87 -2.52 -8.53 8.45
N ILE A 88 -1.92 -9.72 8.60
CA ILE A 88 -1.50 -10.55 7.48
C ILE A 88 -2.64 -10.99 6.55
N TRP A 89 -3.76 -11.43 7.09
CA TRP A 89 -4.86 -11.99 6.28
C TRP A 89 -5.49 -10.97 5.34
N LYS A 90 -5.83 -9.80 5.89
CA LYS A 90 -6.42 -8.72 5.10
C LYS A 90 -5.40 -8.09 4.16
N LEU A 91 -4.12 -8.06 4.54
CA LEU A 91 -3.06 -7.58 3.68
C LEU A 91 -2.89 -8.47 2.45
N ILE A 92 -2.93 -9.80 2.60
CA ILE A 92 -2.83 -10.72 1.46
C ILE A 92 -3.99 -10.52 0.48
N VAL A 93 -5.21 -10.40 0.98
CA VAL A 93 -6.39 -10.12 0.15
C VAL A 93 -6.24 -8.77 -0.56
N LEU A 94 -5.81 -7.74 0.15
CA LEU A 94 -5.55 -6.42 -0.41
C LEU A 94 -4.51 -6.48 -1.53
N LEU A 95 -3.37 -7.11 -1.30
CA LEU A 95 -2.32 -7.26 -2.31
C LEU A 95 -2.82 -8.06 -3.53
N GLY A 96 -3.61 -9.11 -3.32
CA GLY A 96 -4.23 -9.87 -4.41
C GLY A 96 -5.10 -8.99 -5.30
N ILE A 97 -5.95 -8.15 -4.70
CA ILE A 97 -6.80 -7.19 -5.44
C ILE A 97 -5.93 -6.16 -6.16
N VAL A 98 -4.95 -5.58 -5.48
CA VAL A 98 -4.07 -4.53 -6.03
C VAL A 98 -3.29 -5.06 -7.22
N PHE A 99 -2.63 -6.20 -7.08
CA PHE A 99 -1.86 -6.80 -8.18
C PHE A 99 -2.76 -7.26 -9.33
N GLY A 100 -3.94 -7.81 -9.03
CA GLY A 100 -4.91 -8.21 -10.06
C GLY A 100 -5.38 -7.02 -10.89
N VAL A 101 -5.81 -5.94 -10.24
CA VAL A 101 -6.26 -4.71 -10.92
C VAL A 101 -5.11 -4.05 -11.69
N SER A 102 -3.91 -3.97 -11.10
CA SER A 102 -2.73 -3.43 -11.76
C SER A 102 -2.34 -4.25 -12.99
N PHE A 103 -2.44 -5.56 -12.91
CA PHE A 103 -2.15 -6.46 -14.03
C PHE A 103 -3.14 -6.23 -15.19
N ILE A 104 -4.45 -6.21 -14.90
CA ILE A 104 -5.49 -5.95 -15.93
C ILE A 104 -5.27 -4.57 -16.57
N PHE A 105 -4.98 -3.56 -15.75
CA PHE A 105 -4.73 -2.20 -16.25
C PHE A 105 -3.49 -2.15 -17.14
N SER A 106 -2.41 -2.81 -16.75
CA SER A 106 -1.16 -2.89 -17.54
C SER A 106 -1.38 -3.63 -18.85
N CYS A 107 -2.08 -4.76 -18.84
CA CYS A 107 -2.39 -5.53 -20.05
C CYS A 107 -3.24 -4.71 -21.03
N THR A 108 -4.30 -4.06 -20.55
CA THR A 108 -5.17 -3.22 -21.40
C THR A 108 -4.40 -2.03 -21.96
N GLY A 109 -3.55 -1.39 -21.16
CA GLY A 109 -2.72 -0.28 -21.61
C GLY A 109 -1.71 -0.66 -22.69
N LEU A 110 -1.10 -1.84 -22.58
CA LEU A 110 -0.16 -2.37 -23.58
C LEU A 110 -0.89 -2.77 -24.89
N VAL A 111 -2.04 -3.42 -24.79
CA VAL A 111 -2.84 -3.83 -25.97
C VAL A 111 -3.36 -2.60 -26.72
N CYS A 112 -3.79 -1.56 -25.99
CA CYS A 112 -4.25 -0.30 -26.61
C CYS A 112 -3.11 0.60 -27.12
N GLY A 113 -1.84 0.23 -26.91
CA GLY A 113 -0.67 1.02 -27.34
C GLY A 113 -0.50 2.35 -26.61
N LYS A 114 -1.29 2.61 -25.55
CA LYS A 114 -1.23 3.85 -24.75
C LYS A 114 -0.12 3.86 -23.71
N LEU A 115 0.36 2.70 -23.29
CA LEU A 115 1.43 2.55 -22.31
C LEU A 115 2.69 1.99 -22.96
N LYS A 116 3.82 2.67 -22.76
CA LYS A 116 5.14 2.16 -23.11
C LYS A 116 5.66 1.30 -21.95
N ARG A 117 6.49 0.29 -22.24
CA ARG A 117 7.11 -0.61 -21.22
C ARG A 117 7.82 0.13 -20.07
N ARG A 118 8.18 1.40 -20.24
CA ARG A 118 8.85 2.25 -19.26
C ARG A 118 7.94 3.26 -18.56
N THR A 119 6.63 3.25 -18.82
CA THR A 119 5.71 4.19 -18.19
C THR A 119 5.53 3.79 -16.72
N ARG A 120 5.89 4.67 -15.79
CA ARG A 120 5.62 4.49 -14.36
C ARG A 120 4.13 4.73 -14.13
N ILE A 121 3.44 3.69 -13.66
CA ILE A 121 2.04 3.76 -13.31
C ILE A 121 1.96 4.10 -11.81
N PRO A 122 1.15 5.10 -11.40
CA PRO A 122 0.98 5.40 -10.00
C PRO A 122 0.31 4.21 -9.29
N PHE A 123 0.95 3.70 -8.23
CA PHE A 123 0.51 2.51 -7.51
C PHE A 123 -0.53 2.82 -6.42
N TYR A 124 -0.53 4.03 -5.89
CA TYR A 124 -1.41 4.45 -4.79
C TYR A 124 -2.91 4.33 -5.10
N PRO A 125 -3.41 4.70 -6.30
CA PRO A 125 -4.82 4.49 -6.65
C PRO A 125 -5.23 3.02 -6.55
N PHE A 126 -4.35 2.11 -6.93
CA PHE A 126 -4.61 0.66 -6.84
C PHE A 126 -4.65 0.18 -5.38
N LEU A 127 -3.76 0.69 -4.53
CA LEU A 127 -3.81 0.45 -3.08
C LEU A 127 -5.12 0.91 -2.47
N MET A 128 -5.62 2.06 -2.90
CA MET A 128 -6.90 2.57 -2.43
C MET A 128 -8.08 1.68 -2.85
N ILE A 129 -8.11 1.23 -4.10
CA ILE A 129 -9.12 0.27 -4.60
C ILE A 129 -9.05 -1.03 -3.79
N GLY A 130 -7.85 -1.56 -3.56
CA GLY A 130 -7.63 -2.74 -2.74
C GLY A 130 -8.12 -2.55 -1.30
N TYR A 131 -7.85 -1.38 -0.71
CA TYR A 131 -8.31 -1.05 0.65
C TYR A 131 -9.83 -1.00 0.75
N ILE A 132 -10.49 -0.35 -0.20
CA ILE A 132 -11.96 -0.32 -0.27
C ILE A 132 -12.51 -1.74 -0.43
N GLY A 133 -11.93 -2.55 -1.30
CA GLY A 133 -12.32 -3.95 -1.49
C GLY A 133 -12.23 -4.77 -0.20
N VAL A 134 -11.17 -4.60 0.57
CA VAL A 134 -11.00 -5.27 1.88
C VAL A 134 -11.96 -4.74 2.95
N MET A 135 -12.37 -3.47 2.85
CA MET A 135 -13.34 -2.89 3.79
C MET A 135 -14.75 -3.38 3.56
N ILE A 136 -15.11 -3.69 2.31
CA ILE A 136 -16.42 -4.25 1.93
C ILE A 136 -16.50 -5.74 2.28
N TRP A 137 -15.36 -6.43 2.21
CA TRP A 137 -15.26 -7.87 2.52
C TRP A 137 -15.12 -8.10 4.02
#